data_ba3d6a5f7ac743e619a550ad79088c2b
#
_entry.id   ba3d6a5f7ac743e619a550ad79088c2b
#
_cell.length_a   1.000
_cell.length_b   1.000
_cell.length_c   1.000
_cell.angle_alpha   90.00
_cell.angle_beta   90.00
_cell.angle_gamma   90.00
#
_symmetry.space_group_name_H-M   'P 1'
#
loop_
_entity.id
_entity.type
_entity.pdbx_description
1 polymer ?
#
loop_
_entity_poly.entity_id
_entity_poly.type
_entity_poly.pdbx_seq_one_letter_code
_entity_poly.pdbx_strand_id
1 'polypeptide(L)'
;MIIEEIKNINSGKKELRKFGITVGLVLIVIGFIFQFAWDNYTVYMVVGAIGAFLLLAGILFPNILLPIQKVWMVIAVLLGFVMTRVILSFLFYVVVTLVGFTAKLAGKDFLDRKIDKSAKSYWNKREKTDYTKELTERQF
;
A
#
# COMPACT_ATOMS: atom_id res chain seq x y z
N MET A 1 4.49 13.30 -6.90
CA MET A 1 4.07 12.34 -5.85
C MET A 1 5.27 11.58 -5.28
N ILE A 2 5.77 10.47 -5.89
CA ILE A 2 6.88 9.67 -5.29
C ILE A 2 8.13 10.51 -5.02
N ILE A 3 8.55 11.35 -5.97
CA ILE A 3 9.75 12.21 -5.84
C ILE A 3 9.58 13.23 -4.72
N GLU A 4 8.38 13.74 -4.52
CA GLU A 4 8.06 14.69 -3.44
C GLU A 4 8.08 13.99 -2.08
N GLU A 5 7.55 12.77 -1.99
CA GLU A 5 7.61 11.96 -0.76
C GLU A 5 9.07 11.64 -0.39
N ILE A 6 9.89 11.29 -1.38
CA ILE A 6 11.33 11.03 -1.16
C ILE A 6 12.07 12.30 -0.70
N LYS A 7 11.72 13.47 -1.27
CA LYS A 7 12.30 14.75 -0.84
C LYS A 7 11.90 15.16 0.57
N ASN A 8 10.68 14.80 0.98
CA ASN A 8 10.11 15.14 2.27
C ASN A 8 10.44 14.14 3.40
N ILE A 9 11.34 13.16 3.16
CA ILE A 9 11.77 12.21 4.19
C ILE A 9 12.41 12.97 5.35
N ASN A 10 11.73 12.95 6.48
CA ASN A 10 12.25 13.56 7.70
C ASN A 10 13.33 12.67 8.31
N SER A 11 14.57 13.17 8.28
CA SER A 11 15.75 12.51 8.85
C SER A 11 16.30 13.27 10.07
N GLY A 12 15.43 13.84 10.88
CA GLY A 12 15.80 14.48 12.14
C GLY A 12 16.42 13.48 13.13
N LYS A 13 17.25 13.96 14.07
CA LYS A 13 17.91 13.11 15.10
C LYS A 13 16.92 12.21 15.85
N LYS A 14 15.71 12.69 16.11
CA LYS A 14 14.66 11.93 16.80
C LYS A 14 14.18 10.73 15.95
N GLU A 15 14.00 10.94 14.65
CA GLU A 15 13.56 9.89 13.72
C GLU A 15 14.68 8.85 13.47
N LEU A 16 15.92 9.30 13.35
CA LEU A 16 17.09 8.42 13.25
C LEU A 16 17.25 7.52 14.49
N ARG A 17 17.02 8.09 15.67
CA ARG A 17 17.05 7.35 16.94
C ARG A 17 15.93 6.29 16.98
N LYS A 18 14.70 6.67 16.66
CA LYS A 18 13.58 5.74 16.58
C LYS A 18 13.86 4.62 15.59
N PHE A 19 14.35 4.96 14.40
CA PHE A 19 14.70 3.99 13.37
C PHE A 19 15.71 2.96 13.88
N GLY A 20 16.82 3.41 14.46
CA GLY A 20 17.86 2.54 14.99
C GLY A 20 17.35 1.60 16.09
N ILE A 21 16.57 2.14 17.03
CA ILE A 21 15.99 1.36 18.13
C ILE A 21 14.96 0.35 17.59
N THR A 22 14.02 0.80 16.77
CA THR A 22 12.93 -0.08 16.29
C THR A 22 13.49 -1.17 15.39
N VAL A 23 14.27 -0.82 14.37
CA VAL A 23 14.82 -1.80 13.41
C VAL A 23 15.83 -2.70 14.10
N GLY A 24 16.70 -2.16 14.97
CA GLY A 24 17.66 -2.94 15.73
C GLY A 24 17.00 -3.98 16.62
N LEU A 25 15.93 -3.59 17.35
CA LEU A 25 15.17 -4.51 18.20
C LEU A 25 14.47 -5.60 17.39
N VAL A 26 13.83 -5.23 16.28
CA VAL A 26 13.16 -6.18 15.38
C VAL A 26 14.15 -7.20 14.83
N LEU A 27 15.35 -6.77 14.38
CA LEU A 27 16.37 -7.69 13.89
C LEU A 27 16.88 -8.65 14.97
N ILE A 28 17.07 -8.18 16.20
CA ILE A 28 17.45 -9.04 17.33
C ILE A 28 16.37 -10.12 17.56
N VAL A 29 15.09 -9.71 17.60
CA VAL A 29 13.96 -10.65 17.76
C VAL A 29 13.93 -11.67 16.62
N ILE A 30 14.10 -11.22 15.38
CA ILE A 30 14.16 -12.10 14.21
C ILE A 30 15.31 -13.08 14.34
N GLY A 31 16.50 -12.63 14.75
CA GLY A 31 17.66 -13.49 15.00
C GLY A 31 17.33 -14.59 16.02
N PHE A 32 16.68 -14.25 17.12
CA PHE A 32 16.23 -15.23 18.12
C PHE A 32 15.21 -16.24 17.54
N ILE A 33 14.25 -15.78 16.72
CA ILE A 33 13.30 -16.66 16.07
C ILE A 33 14.01 -17.67 15.16
N PHE A 34 15.01 -17.22 14.38
CA PHE A 34 15.79 -18.11 13.51
C PHE A 34 16.58 -19.15 14.30
N GLN A 35 17.12 -18.78 15.47
CA GLN A 35 17.78 -19.74 16.34
C GLN A 35 16.82 -20.79 16.86
N PHE A 36 15.65 -20.37 17.35
CA PHE A 36 14.69 -21.28 17.99
C PHE A 36 13.90 -22.16 16.99
N ALA A 37 13.55 -21.59 15.79
CA ALA A 37 12.70 -22.30 14.83
C ALA A 37 13.49 -23.17 13.85
N TRP A 38 14.72 -22.80 13.51
CA TRP A 38 15.52 -23.49 12.49
C TRP A 38 16.91 -23.89 12.95
N ASP A 39 17.26 -23.68 14.21
CA ASP A 39 18.59 -23.97 14.80
C ASP A 39 19.76 -23.40 13.99
N ASN A 40 19.54 -22.21 13.39
CA ASN A 40 20.50 -21.59 12.50
C ASN A 40 21.33 -20.55 13.25
N TYR A 41 22.38 -21.01 13.91
CA TYR A 41 23.28 -20.18 14.71
C TYR A 41 23.95 -19.09 13.89
N THR A 42 24.30 -19.34 12.63
CA THR A 42 24.96 -18.37 11.76
C THR A 42 24.06 -17.17 11.49
N VAL A 43 22.78 -17.41 11.14
CA VAL A 43 21.81 -16.34 10.90
C VAL A 43 21.53 -15.55 12.18
N TYR A 44 21.38 -16.23 13.32
CA TYR A 44 21.23 -15.59 14.62
C TYR A 44 22.38 -14.63 14.92
N MET A 45 23.64 -15.07 14.76
CA MET A 45 24.81 -14.25 15.04
C MET A 45 24.91 -13.03 14.11
N VAL A 46 24.72 -13.24 12.80
CA VAL A 46 24.83 -12.14 11.82
C VAL A 46 23.69 -11.12 11.99
N VAL A 47 22.45 -11.59 12.04
CA VAL A 47 21.28 -10.71 12.15
C VAL A 47 21.24 -10.02 13.50
N GLY A 48 21.58 -10.75 14.57
CA GLY A 48 21.68 -10.21 15.93
C GLY A 48 22.77 -9.15 16.06
N ALA A 49 23.95 -9.38 15.47
CA ALA A 49 25.04 -8.40 15.46
C ALA A 49 24.68 -7.12 14.72
N ILE A 50 24.03 -7.24 13.55
CA ILE A 50 23.52 -6.08 12.79
C ILE A 50 22.46 -5.34 13.62
N GLY A 51 21.54 -6.06 14.23
CA GLY A 51 20.50 -5.49 15.09
C GLY A 51 21.09 -4.74 16.29
N ALA A 52 22.07 -5.35 16.98
CA ALA A 52 22.77 -4.72 18.09
C ALA A 52 23.54 -3.46 17.65
N PHE A 53 24.22 -3.52 16.51
CA PHE A 53 24.91 -2.36 15.95
C PHE A 53 23.94 -1.20 15.67
N LEU A 54 22.80 -1.46 15.00
CA LEU A 54 21.80 -0.44 14.70
C LEU A 54 21.19 0.15 15.98
N LEU A 55 20.94 -0.69 16.98
CA LEU A 55 20.40 -0.25 18.26
C LEU A 55 21.39 0.65 19.00
N LEU A 56 22.65 0.24 19.13
CA LEU A 56 23.68 1.04 19.77
C LEU A 56 23.95 2.34 19.02
N ALA A 57 24.06 2.28 17.67
CA ALA A 57 24.24 3.46 16.84
C ALA A 57 23.04 4.43 16.96
N GLY A 58 21.83 3.91 17.03
CA GLY A 58 20.62 4.71 17.24
C GLY A 58 20.61 5.46 18.58
N ILE A 59 21.15 4.86 19.63
CA ILE A 59 21.21 5.46 20.97
C ILE A 59 22.35 6.48 21.06
N LEU A 60 23.58 6.08 20.65
CA LEU A 60 24.81 6.83 20.87
C LEU A 60 25.08 7.86 19.76
N PHE A 61 24.95 7.44 18.50
CA PHE A 61 25.34 8.22 17.33
C PHE A 61 24.31 8.17 16.21
N PRO A 62 23.08 8.72 16.42
CA PRO A 62 21.98 8.59 15.45
C PRO A 62 22.33 9.13 14.05
N ASN A 63 23.23 10.11 13.96
CA ASN A 63 23.62 10.70 12.68
C ASN A 63 24.33 9.70 11.74
N ILE A 64 24.96 8.65 12.26
CA ILE A 64 25.58 7.59 11.45
C ILE A 64 24.53 6.79 10.69
N LEU A 65 23.31 6.69 11.22
CA LEU A 65 22.19 5.97 10.59
C LEU A 65 21.53 6.73 9.45
N LEU A 66 21.88 8.00 9.24
CA LEU A 66 21.25 8.86 8.23
C LEU A 66 21.25 8.24 6.82
N PRO A 67 22.36 7.74 6.25
CA PRO A 67 22.36 7.12 4.93
C PRO A 67 21.52 5.84 4.90
N ILE A 68 21.62 5.03 5.95
CA ILE A 68 20.86 3.77 6.05
C ILE A 68 19.39 4.03 6.13
N GLN A 69 18.96 4.96 6.98
CA GLN A 69 17.56 5.37 7.12
C GLN A 69 17.00 5.94 5.81
N LYS A 70 17.76 6.79 5.10
CA LYS A 70 17.32 7.34 3.81
C LYS A 70 17.09 6.25 2.77
N VAL A 71 18.03 5.34 2.60
CA VAL A 71 17.89 4.21 1.67
C VAL A 71 16.68 3.35 2.05
N TRP A 72 16.52 3.03 3.32
CA TRP A 72 15.39 2.27 3.83
C TRP A 72 14.04 2.96 3.52
N MET A 73 13.95 4.27 3.76
CA MET A 73 12.73 5.04 3.50
C MET A 73 12.41 5.13 2.01
N VAL A 74 13.42 5.27 1.14
CA VAL A 74 13.22 5.23 -0.31
C VAL A 74 12.66 3.88 -0.74
N ILE A 75 13.22 2.79 -0.24
CA ILE A 75 12.70 1.44 -0.51
C ILE A 75 11.26 1.30 0.01
N ALA A 76 10.97 1.80 1.21
CA ALA A 76 9.64 1.76 1.79
C ALA A 76 8.60 2.53 0.96
N VAL A 77 8.94 3.72 0.45
CA VAL A 77 8.07 4.51 -0.45
C VAL A 77 7.81 3.76 -1.75
N LEU A 78 8.85 3.19 -2.38
CA LEU A 78 8.71 2.41 -3.61
C LEU A 78 7.85 1.16 -3.39
N LEU A 79 8.12 0.41 -2.32
CA LEU A 79 7.33 -0.76 -1.95
C LEU A 79 5.86 -0.38 -1.68
N GLY A 80 5.62 0.70 -0.94
CA GLY A 80 4.27 1.20 -0.68
C GLY A 80 3.51 1.52 -1.96
N PHE A 81 4.19 2.18 -2.93
CA PHE A 81 3.62 2.47 -4.22
C PHE A 81 3.22 1.22 -5.02
N VAL A 82 4.10 0.22 -5.06
CA VAL A 82 3.85 -1.05 -5.75
C VAL A 82 2.75 -1.83 -5.04
N MET A 83 2.85 -1.99 -3.70
CA MET A 83 1.91 -2.75 -2.90
C MET A 83 0.49 -2.17 -2.94
N THR A 84 0.35 -0.86 -2.94
CA THR A 84 -0.97 -0.22 -3.10
C THR A 84 -1.64 -0.67 -4.40
N ARG A 85 -0.91 -0.72 -5.51
CA ARG A 85 -1.44 -1.19 -6.80
C ARG A 85 -1.77 -2.67 -6.78
N VAL A 86 -0.89 -3.47 -6.21
CA VAL A 86 -1.11 -4.94 -6.10
C VAL A 86 -2.36 -5.23 -5.27
N ILE A 87 -2.47 -4.60 -4.09
CA ILE A 87 -3.61 -4.80 -3.20
C ILE A 87 -4.91 -4.33 -3.86
N LEU A 88 -4.93 -3.15 -4.46
CA LEU A 88 -6.12 -2.62 -5.15
C LEU A 88 -6.52 -3.49 -6.34
N SER A 89 -5.55 -3.97 -7.12
CA SER A 89 -5.82 -4.90 -8.25
C SER A 89 -6.38 -6.21 -7.74
N PHE A 90 -5.76 -6.81 -6.72
CA PHE A 90 -6.22 -8.05 -6.11
C PHE A 90 -7.65 -7.90 -5.56
N LEU A 91 -7.90 -6.83 -4.81
CA LEU A 91 -9.20 -6.54 -4.24
C LEU A 91 -10.26 -6.33 -5.34
N PHE A 92 -9.91 -5.57 -6.39
CA PHE A 92 -10.78 -5.38 -7.54
C PHE A 92 -11.13 -6.71 -8.22
N TYR A 93 -10.13 -7.50 -8.60
CA TYR A 93 -10.38 -8.78 -9.29
C TYR A 93 -11.13 -9.78 -8.42
N VAL A 94 -10.78 -9.91 -7.15
CA VAL A 94 -11.46 -10.86 -6.25
C VAL A 94 -12.87 -10.41 -5.95
N VAL A 95 -13.07 -9.17 -5.47
CA VAL A 95 -14.39 -8.70 -5.05
C VAL A 95 -15.34 -8.55 -6.25
N VAL A 96 -14.89 -7.89 -7.33
CA VAL A 96 -15.75 -7.67 -8.49
C VAL A 96 -16.08 -8.99 -9.20
N THR A 97 -15.13 -9.92 -9.26
CA THR A 97 -15.38 -11.24 -9.85
C THR A 97 -16.36 -12.05 -9.02
N LEU A 98 -16.21 -12.07 -7.70
CA LEU A 98 -17.11 -12.79 -6.81
C LEU A 98 -18.55 -12.20 -6.88
N VAL A 99 -18.65 -10.88 -6.82
CA VAL A 99 -19.95 -10.19 -6.94
C VAL A 99 -20.57 -10.43 -8.31
N GLY A 100 -19.81 -10.30 -9.38
CA GLY A 100 -20.28 -10.56 -10.74
C GLY A 100 -20.69 -12.03 -10.95
N PHE A 101 -19.95 -12.96 -10.37
CA PHE A 101 -20.27 -14.39 -10.44
C PHE A 101 -21.55 -14.73 -9.67
N THR A 102 -21.67 -14.25 -8.43
CA THR A 102 -22.87 -14.47 -7.62
C THR A 102 -24.11 -13.81 -8.24
N ALA A 103 -23.97 -12.60 -8.79
CA ALA A 103 -25.05 -11.93 -9.51
C ALA A 103 -25.50 -12.73 -10.74
N LYS A 104 -24.55 -13.26 -11.50
CA LYS A 104 -24.84 -14.10 -12.67
C LYS A 104 -25.57 -15.40 -12.27
N LEU A 105 -25.17 -16.04 -11.18
CA LEU A 105 -25.88 -17.21 -10.63
C LEU A 105 -27.31 -16.87 -10.17
N ALA A 106 -27.50 -15.67 -9.63
CA ALA A 106 -28.82 -15.17 -9.22
C ALA A 106 -29.66 -14.66 -10.40
N GLY A 107 -29.18 -14.79 -11.65
CA GLY A 107 -29.87 -14.34 -12.84
C GLY A 107 -29.98 -12.82 -13.01
N LYS A 108 -29.25 -12.06 -12.17
CA LYS A 108 -29.22 -10.59 -12.22
C LYS A 108 -28.10 -10.11 -13.13
N ASP A 109 -28.43 -9.35 -14.16
CA ASP A 109 -27.46 -8.66 -15.02
C ASP A 109 -27.43 -7.17 -14.64
N PHE A 110 -26.49 -6.79 -13.78
CA PHE A 110 -26.36 -5.40 -13.31
C PHE A 110 -25.88 -4.44 -14.41
N LEU A 111 -25.27 -4.96 -15.46
CA LEU A 111 -24.68 -4.15 -16.52
C LEU A 111 -25.52 -4.12 -17.79
N ASP A 112 -26.66 -4.85 -17.81
CA ASP A 112 -27.59 -4.99 -18.96
C ASP A 112 -26.81 -5.19 -20.28
N ARG A 113 -25.89 -6.17 -20.28
CA ARG A 113 -24.98 -6.42 -21.41
C ARG A 113 -25.63 -7.19 -22.55
N LYS A 114 -26.88 -7.58 -22.41
CA LYS A 114 -27.60 -8.28 -23.47
C LYS A 114 -27.88 -7.32 -24.62
N ILE A 115 -27.28 -7.64 -25.77
CA ILE A 115 -27.56 -6.90 -27.00
C ILE A 115 -28.93 -7.36 -27.51
N ASP A 116 -29.92 -6.48 -27.43
CA ASP A 116 -31.22 -6.72 -28.03
C ASP A 116 -31.16 -6.35 -29.52
N LYS A 117 -31.10 -7.37 -30.38
CA LYS A 117 -31.08 -7.19 -31.83
C LYS A 117 -32.36 -6.60 -32.40
N SER A 118 -33.44 -6.56 -31.62
CA SER A 118 -34.73 -5.98 -32.02
C SER A 118 -34.83 -4.50 -31.69
N ALA A 119 -33.97 -3.98 -30.83
CA ALA A 119 -33.97 -2.58 -30.46
C ALA A 119 -33.51 -1.69 -31.62
N LYS A 120 -34.33 -0.75 -32.03
CA LYS A 120 -33.98 0.23 -33.07
C LYS A 120 -32.89 1.21 -32.63
N SER A 121 -32.77 1.45 -31.35
CA SER A 121 -31.76 2.34 -30.75
C SER A 121 -31.63 2.08 -29.26
N TYR A 122 -30.39 2.08 -28.74
CA TYR A 122 -30.07 2.07 -27.31
C TYR A 122 -30.02 3.48 -26.70
N TRP A 123 -30.30 4.50 -27.52
CA TRP A 123 -30.21 5.88 -27.09
C TRP A 123 -31.50 6.29 -26.35
N ASN A 124 -31.39 6.48 -25.04
CA ASN A 124 -32.47 7.02 -24.22
C ASN A 124 -32.47 8.54 -24.38
N LYS A 125 -33.50 9.05 -25.10
CA LYS A 125 -33.68 10.49 -25.24
C LYS A 125 -34.12 11.07 -23.90
N ARG A 126 -33.32 11.99 -23.38
CA ARG A 126 -33.65 12.76 -22.18
C ARG A 126 -34.84 13.67 -22.50
N GLU A 127 -35.85 13.66 -21.64
CA GLU A 127 -36.95 14.64 -21.75
C GLU A 127 -36.37 16.05 -21.68
N LYS A 128 -36.81 16.93 -22.56
CA LYS A 128 -36.43 18.34 -22.57
C LYS A 128 -37.05 18.99 -21.33
N THR A 129 -36.31 19.13 -20.29
CA THR A 129 -36.64 20.00 -19.17
C THR A 129 -36.22 21.43 -19.51
N ASP A 130 -37.11 22.39 -19.29
CA ASP A 130 -36.75 23.80 -19.47
C ASP A 130 -35.56 24.17 -18.62
N TYR A 131 -34.58 24.79 -19.27
CA TYR A 131 -33.32 25.18 -18.63
C TYR A 131 -33.60 26.32 -17.64
N THR A 132 -33.43 26.04 -16.35
CA THR A 132 -33.37 27.09 -15.34
C THR A 132 -31.97 27.12 -14.72
N LYS A 133 -31.49 28.33 -14.45
CA LYS A 133 -30.15 28.53 -13.85
C LYS A 133 -30.00 27.76 -12.53
N GLU A 134 -31.07 27.66 -11.77
CA GLU A 134 -31.13 26.93 -10.49
C GLU A 134 -30.92 25.42 -10.64
N LEU A 135 -31.31 24.82 -11.80
CA LEU A 135 -31.08 23.41 -12.09
C LEU A 135 -29.60 23.08 -12.32
N THR A 136 -28.81 24.03 -12.81
CA THR A 136 -27.37 23.86 -13.00
C THR A 136 -26.54 24.12 -11.74
N GLU A 137 -27.08 24.86 -10.81
CA GLU A 137 -26.45 25.14 -9.50
C GLU A 137 -26.68 24.01 -8.49
N ARG A 138 -27.70 23.17 -8.70
CA ARG A 138 -27.94 21.97 -7.88
C ARG A 138 -27.10 20.81 -8.37
N GLN A 139 -26.30 20.24 -7.49
CA GLN A 139 -25.45 19.07 -7.81
C GLN A 139 -26.23 17.75 -7.80
N PHE A 140 -27.43 17.71 -7.25
CA PHE A 140 -28.38 16.58 -7.22
C PHE A 140 -29.81 17.12 -7.04
#